data_727b2aef375ab0bf278315102944c943
#
_entry.id   727b2aef375ab0bf278315102944c943
#
_cell.length_a   1.000
_cell.length_b   1.000
_cell.length_c   1.000
_cell.angle_alpha   90.00
_cell.angle_beta   90.00
_cell.angle_gamma   90.00
#
_symmetry.space_group_name_H-M   'P 1'
#
loop_
_entity.id
_entity.type
_entity.pdbx_description
1 polymer ?
#
loop_
_entity_poly.entity_id
_entity_poly.type
_entity_poly.pdbx_seq_one_letter_code
_entity_poly.pdbx_strand_id
1 'polypeptide(L)'
;MRKIVFAAAGAALLATPALAREGAWMGIGVRPLNATTPTHTIEVSGTNVPREAMFCSDDAAVQIVSAEFRYRTGEPQTLNVRARIRAGDCSRVLGLRNRAAELASVSITADPASLASGATARVRVLVR
;
A
#
# COMPACT_ATOMS: atom_id res chain seq x y z
N MET A 1 0.17 11.19 -43.03
CA MET A 1 -0.13 11.34 -42.43
C MET A 1 -0.49 11.10 -41.86
N ARG A 2 -0.19 11.19 -41.70
CA ARG A 2 -0.65 11.24 -40.98
C ARG A 2 -0.94 10.78 -40.10
N LYS A 3 -0.66 10.61 -39.84
CA LYS A 3 -1.00 10.38 -38.89
C LYS A 3 -1.35 10.18 -38.01
N ILE A 4 -1.14 10.34 -38.35
CA ILE A 4 -1.60 10.43 -37.41
C ILE A 4 -1.85 9.98 -36.53
N VAL A 5 -1.55 9.98 -36.68
CA VAL A 5 -1.86 9.88 -35.79
C VAL A 5 -2.12 9.62 -34.98
N PHE A 6 -1.94 9.75 -35.06
CA PHE A 6 -2.27 9.85 -34.21
C PHE A 6 -2.75 9.56 -33.47
N ALA A 7 -2.09 9.88 -33.72
CA ALA A 7 -2.81 9.92 -33.03
C ALA A 7 -3.27 9.30 -32.21
N ALA A 8 -3.34 8.95 -32.53
CA ALA A 8 -4.18 8.17 -31.77
C ALA A 8 -3.71 7.80 -30.54
N ALA A 9 -2.75 7.54 -30.65
CA ALA A 9 -2.10 7.15 -29.52
C ALA A 9 -2.60 7.70 -28.26
N GLY A 10 -3.01 8.81 -28.27
CA GLY A 10 -3.38 9.43 -27.06
C GLY A 10 -4.62 8.88 -26.38
N ALA A 11 -5.38 8.13 -27.10
CA ALA A 11 -6.67 7.74 -26.55
C ALA A 11 -6.57 6.94 -25.27
N ALA A 12 -5.69 5.98 -25.23
CA ALA A 12 -5.60 5.15 -24.05
C ALA A 12 -5.16 5.94 -22.83
N LEU A 13 -4.28 6.88 -23.03
CA LEU A 13 -3.80 7.68 -21.93
C LEU A 13 -4.86 8.59 -21.36
N LEU A 14 -5.77 9.03 -22.21
CA LEU A 14 -6.78 9.96 -21.75
C LEU A 14 -7.74 9.32 -20.77
N ALA A 15 -8.07 8.07 -20.98
CA ALA A 15 -8.97 7.40 -20.07
C ALA A 15 -8.32 7.17 -18.73
N THR A 16 -7.07 6.84 -18.71
CA THR A 16 -6.39 6.51 -17.49
C THR A 16 -6.34 7.66 -16.48
N PRO A 17 -5.99 8.87 -16.87
CA PRO A 17 -5.97 9.96 -15.90
C PRO A 17 -7.31 10.24 -15.26
N ALA A 18 -8.39 10.10 -15.98
CA ALA A 18 -9.69 10.33 -15.41
C ALA A 18 -10.01 9.32 -14.33
N LEU A 19 -9.71 8.05 -14.56
CA LEU A 19 -9.92 7.03 -13.55
C LEU A 19 -9.00 7.24 -12.36
N ALA A 20 -7.81 7.73 -12.59
CA ALA A 20 -6.84 7.89 -11.53
C ALA A 20 -7.29 8.88 -10.48
N ARG A 21 -8.10 9.86 -10.84
CA ARG A 21 -8.53 10.84 -9.86
C ARG A 21 -9.62 10.35 -8.94
N GLU A 22 -10.35 9.34 -9.34
CA GLU A 22 -11.46 8.85 -8.53
C GLU A 22 -11.06 7.58 -7.83
N GLY A 23 -10.69 7.71 -6.55
CA GLY A 23 -10.34 6.58 -5.76
C GLY A 23 -9.05 5.91 -6.18
N ALA A 24 -8.16 6.65 -6.83
CA ALA A 24 -6.88 6.11 -7.24
C ALA A 24 -6.03 5.78 -6.03
N TRP A 25 -5.38 4.63 -6.09
CA TRP A 25 -4.47 4.22 -5.05
C TRP A 25 -3.16 4.98 -5.15
N MET A 26 -2.68 5.45 -4.01
CA MET A 26 -1.43 6.17 -3.94
C MET A 26 -0.46 5.41 -3.06
N GLY A 27 0.74 5.13 -3.57
CA GLY A 27 1.77 4.48 -2.79
C GLY A 27 2.38 5.46 -1.81
N ILE A 28 2.47 5.07 -0.55
CA ILE A 28 3.06 5.92 0.48
C ILE A 28 4.39 5.39 0.98
N GLY A 29 4.80 4.22 0.57
CA GLY A 29 6.11 3.70 0.93
C GLY A 29 6.25 2.24 0.64
N VAL A 30 7.50 1.78 0.61
CA VAL A 30 7.88 0.38 0.43
C VAL A 30 8.88 0.04 1.51
N ARG A 31 8.70 -1.11 2.16
CA ARG A 31 9.64 -1.58 3.16
C ARG A 31 9.93 -3.06 2.98
N PRO A 32 11.18 -3.46 3.17
CA PRO A 32 11.54 -4.88 3.09
C PRO A 32 11.24 -5.56 4.42
N LEU A 33 10.51 -6.65 4.36
CA LEU A 33 10.23 -7.48 5.53
C LEU A 33 10.90 -8.82 5.35
N ASN A 34 11.56 -9.30 6.39
CA ASN A 34 12.18 -10.61 6.37
C ASN A 34 12.06 -11.24 7.76
N ALA A 35 12.54 -12.48 7.90
CA ALA A 35 12.35 -13.22 9.14
C ALA A 35 13.05 -12.58 10.34
N THR A 36 14.13 -11.84 10.11
CA THR A 36 14.86 -11.18 11.19
C THR A 36 14.34 -9.77 11.47
N THR A 37 13.66 -9.17 10.50
CA THR A 37 13.08 -7.83 10.67
C THR A 37 11.63 -7.88 10.16
N PRO A 38 10.72 -8.47 10.94
CA PRO A 38 9.35 -8.66 10.48
C PRO A 38 8.47 -7.42 10.65
N THR A 39 8.95 -6.39 11.31
CA THR A 39 8.19 -5.16 11.52
C THR A 39 8.96 -3.98 10.97
N HIS A 40 8.28 -3.16 10.20
CA HIS A 40 8.85 -1.91 9.68
C HIS A 40 7.83 -0.80 9.76
N THR A 41 8.32 0.41 9.97
CA THR A 41 7.49 1.61 10.00
C THR A 41 7.78 2.46 8.78
N ILE A 42 6.73 2.94 8.14
CA ILE A 42 6.79 3.88 7.04
C ILE A 42 6.36 5.23 7.57
N GLU A 43 7.26 6.22 7.49
CA GLU A 43 6.89 7.59 7.83
C GLU A 43 6.21 8.21 6.62
N VAL A 44 5.06 8.82 6.86
CA VAL A 44 4.28 9.42 5.79
C VAL A 44 4.45 10.92 5.82
N SER A 45 4.92 11.47 4.70
CA SER A 45 5.00 12.91 4.54
C SER A 45 3.79 13.38 3.72
N GLY A 46 3.43 14.65 3.87
CA GLY A 46 2.33 15.21 3.11
C GLY A 46 1.05 15.28 3.93
N THR A 47 -0.04 15.56 3.25
CA THR A 47 -1.31 15.88 3.87
C THR A 47 -2.39 14.88 3.48
N ASN A 48 -2.08 13.59 3.56
CA ASN A 48 -3.02 12.56 3.17
C ASN A 48 -3.98 12.23 4.30
N VAL A 49 -5.27 12.27 4.00
CA VAL A 49 -6.33 11.82 4.89
C VAL A 49 -7.00 10.62 4.21
N PRO A 50 -6.41 9.44 4.31
CA PRO A 50 -6.92 8.30 3.58
C PRO A 50 -8.13 7.67 4.27
N ARG A 51 -8.95 7.02 3.47
CA ARG A 51 -10.11 6.27 3.96
C ARG A 51 -9.88 4.78 3.92
N GLU A 52 -9.01 4.33 3.05
CA GLU A 52 -8.76 2.93 2.83
C GLU A 52 -7.28 2.68 2.60
N ALA A 53 -6.86 1.46 2.89
CA ALA A 53 -5.47 1.05 2.69
C ALA A 53 -5.43 -0.37 2.18
N MET A 54 -4.36 -0.71 1.48
CA MET A 54 -4.05 -2.10 1.16
C MET A 54 -2.54 -2.27 1.06
N PHE A 55 -2.12 -3.53 1.18
CA PHE A 55 -0.71 -3.89 1.15
C PHE A 55 -0.46 -4.80 -0.04
N CYS A 56 0.62 -4.53 -0.77
CA CYS A 56 1.00 -5.34 -1.93
C CYS A 56 2.42 -5.83 -1.75
N SER A 57 2.68 -7.07 -2.14
CA SER A 57 4.02 -7.63 -2.12
C SER A 57 4.53 -7.72 -3.54
N ASP A 58 5.74 -7.25 -3.78
CA ASP A 58 6.28 -7.19 -5.13
C ASP A 58 7.00 -8.47 -5.53
N ASP A 59 7.71 -9.11 -4.62
CA ASP A 59 8.69 -10.13 -5.02
C ASP A 59 8.65 -11.43 -4.21
N ALA A 60 7.92 -11.49 -3.12
CA ALA A 60 7.86 -12.72 -2.33
C ALA A 60 6.53 -12.81 -1.61
N ALA A 61 6.10 -14.05 -1.33
CA ALA A 61 4.90 -14.26 -0.54
C ALA A 61 5.18 -13.87 0.90
N VAL A 62 4.19 -13.26 1.56
CA VAL A 62 4.31 -12.84 2.94
C VAL A 62 2.93 -12.84 3.59
N GLN A 63 2.88 -13.17 4.85
CA GLN A 63 1.65 -13.02 5.63
C GLN A 63 1.76 -11.80 6.51
N ILE A 64 0.91 -10.81 6.27
CA ILE A 64 0.84 -9.61 7.09
C ILE A 64 -0.11 -9.93 8.25
N VAL A 65 0.40 -9.82 9.46
CA VAL A 65 -0.38 -10.11 10.66
C VAL A 65 -1.21 -8.90 11.05
N SER A 66 -0.57 -7.75 11.17
CA SER A 66 -1.23 -6.54 11.62
C SER A 66 -0.54 -5.31 11.05
N ALA A 67 -1.24 -4.20 11.14
CA ALA A 67 -0.68 -2.90 10.78
C ALA A 67 -1.25 -1.86 11.72
N GLU A 68 -0.40 -0.93 12.16
CA GLU A 68 -0.80 0.17 13.01
C GLU A 68 -0.73 1.45 12.21
N PHE A 69 -1.83 2.17 12.15
CA PHE A 69 -1.91 3.45 11.46
C PHE A 69 -1.92 4.55 12.52
N ARG A 70 -0.90 5.39 12.50
CA ARG A 70 -0.81 6.52 13.42
C ARG A 70 -1.13 7.79 12.66
N TYR A 71 -1.96 8.59 13.29
CA TYR A 71 -2.42 9.85 12.70
C TYR A 71 -1.72 11.01 13.42
N ARG A 72 -1.68 12.15 12.77
CA ARG A 72 -1.09 13.34 13.38
C ARG A 72 -1.90 13.82 14.57
N THR A 73 -3.20 13.56 14.55
CA THR A 73 -4.08 13.84 15.69
C THR A 73 -5.01 12.65 15.85
N GLY A 74 -5.39 12.36 17.09
CA GLY A 74 -6.30 11.29 17.39
C GLY A 74 -5.60 9.97 17.69
N GLU A 75 -6.40 8.97 17.99
CA GLU A 75 -5.91 7.67 18.41
C GLU A 75 -5.36 6.87 17.25
N PRO A 76 -4.31 6.09 17.46
CA PRO A 76 -3.86 5.17 16.41
C PRO A 76 -4.88 4.06 16.22
N GLN A 77 -4.86 3.48 15.04
CA GLN A 77 -5.73 2.37 14.71
C GLN A 77 -4.88 1.15 14.36
N THR A 78 -5.13 0.04 15.05
CA THR A 78 -4.47 -1.22 14.73
C THR A 78 -5.46 -2.10 13.99
N LEU A 79 -5.04 -2.59 12.83
CA LEU A 79 -5.85 -3.49 12.02
C LEU A 79 -5.26 -4.89 12.07
N ASN A 80 -6.11 -5.88 12.32
CA ASN A 80 -5.72 -7.27 12.20
C ASN A 80 -5.85 -7.65 10.73
N VAL A 81 -4.74 -7.58 10.01
CA VAL A 81 -4.77 -7.79 8.57
C VAL A 81 -4.94 -9.27 8.23
N ARG A 82 -4.09 -10.10 8.80
CA ARG A 82 -4.12 -11.56 8.64
C ARG A 82 -4.32 -11.97 7.19
N ALA A 83 -3.55 -11.36 6.31
CA ALA A 83 -3.65 -11.61 4.90
C ALA A 83 -2.38 -12.25 4.39
N ARG A 84 -2.53 -13.36 3.66
CA ARG A 84 -1.42 -13.94 2.95
C ARG A 84 -1.39 -13.33 1.56
N ILE A 85 -0.29 -12.68 1.25
CA ILE A 85 -0.13 -11.97 -0.01
C ILE A 85 0.93 -12.70 -0.82
N ARG A 86 0.57 -13.16 -2.02
CA ARG A 86 1.52 -13.79 -2.92
C ARG A 86 2.37 -12.72 -3.59
N ALA A 87 3.50 -13.16 -4.13
CA ALA A 87 4.34 -12.27 -4.93
C ALA A 87 3.51 -11.64 -6.06
N GLY A 88 3.53 -10.33 -6.14
CA GLY A 88 2.79 -9.62 -7.17
C GLY A 88 1.33 -9.33 -6.83
N ASP A 89 0.85 -9.78 -5.69
CA ASP A 89 -0.54 -9.60 -5.29
C ASP A 89 -0.68 -8.54 -4.21
N CYS A 90 -1.92 -8.22 -3.90
CA CYS A 90 -2.28 -7.25 -2.87
C CYS A 90 -3.29 -7.86 -1.90
N SER A 91 -3.35 -7.30 -0.71
CA SER A 91 -4.34 -7.68 0.28
C SER A 91 -5.72 -7.16 -0.10
N ARG A 92 -6.72 -7.55 0.67
CA ARG A 92 -8.02 -6.93 0.56
C ARG A 92 -7.93 -5.46 0.98
N VAL A 93 -8.93 -4.69 0.60
CA VAL A 93 -9.03 -3.29 1.00
C VAL A 93 -9.44 -3.22 2.47
N LEU A 94 -8.75 -2.39 3.22
CA LEU A 94 -8.97 -2.22 4.66
C LEU A 94 -9.49 -0.81 4.91
N GLY A 95 -10.55 -0.70 5.72
CA GLY A 95 -11.13 0.59 6.05
C GLY A 95 -10.41 1.27 7.19
N LEU A 96 -10.20 2.56 7.06
CA LEU A 96 -9.59 3.38 8.11
C LEU A 96 -10.67 4.18 8.80
N ARG A 97 -10.62 4.21 10.14
CA ARG A 97 -11.68 4.86 10.92
C ARG A 97 -11.53 6.37 10.99
N ASN A 98 -10.32 6.86 11.16
CA ASN A 98 -10.11 8.30 11.30
C ASN A 98 -10.12 8.93 9.92
N ARG A 99 -11.17 9.67 9.64
CA ARG A 99 -11.35 10.30 8.34
C ARG A 99 -11.15 11.81 8.39
N ALA A 100 -10.59 12.29 9.49
CA ALA A 100 -10.40 13.72 9.68
C ALA A 100 -8.92 14.09 9.81
N ALA A 101 -8.08 13.16 10.23
CA ALA A 101 -6.68 13.47 10.51
C ALA A 101 -5.78 12.93 9.43
N GLU A 102 -4.67 13.62 9.22
CA GLU A 102 -3.64 13.17 8.31
C GLU A 102 -2.91 11.97 8.88
N LEU A 103 -2.51 11.08 7.99
CA LEU A 103 -1.76 9.91 8.38
C LEU A 103 -0.30 10.29 8.63
N ALA A 104 0.24 9.86 9.75
CA ALA A 104 1.62 10.17 10.13
C ALA A 104 2.57 9.00 9.85
N SER A 105 2.16 7.78 10.16
CA SER A 105 3.01 6.62 9.92
C SER A 105 2.17 5.35 9.86
N VAL A 106 2.76 4.32 9.26
CA VAL A 106 2.17 2.99 9.19
C VAL A 106 3.23 1.99 9.60
N SER A 107 2.95 1.18 10.62
CA SER A 107 3.83 0.09 11.03
C SER A 107 3.23 -1.22 10.57
N ILE A 108 4.00 -2.00 9.83
CA ILE A 108 3.55 -3.27 9.29
C ILE A 108 4.27 -4.39 10.01
N THR A 109 3.53 -5.40 10.46
CA THR A 109 4.10 -6.58 11.10
C THR A 109 3.73 -7.80 10.29
N ALA A 110 4.75 -8.55 9.87
CA ALA A 110 4.59 -9.81 9.15
C ALA A 110 4.82 -10.99 10.09
N ASP A 111 4.30 -12.15 9.70
CA ASP A 111 4.61 -13.40 10.37
C ASP A 111 5.98 -13.87 9.86
N PRO A 112 7.00 -13.91 10.74
CA PRO A 112 8.34 -14.33 10.29
C PRO A 112 8.35 -15.73 9.68
N ALA A 113 7.48 -16.61 10.15
CA ALA A 113 7.43 -17.99 9.64
C ALA A 113 6.90 -18.04 8.21
N SER A 114 6.23 -17.01 7.75
CA SER A 114 5.73 -16.98 6.37
C SER A 114 6.80 -16.62 5.36
N LEU A 115 7.96 -16.16 5.81
CA LEU A 115 9.04 -15.75 4.94
C LEU A 115 10.09 -16.85 4.91
N ALA A 116 10.42 -17.31 3.71
CA ALA A 116 11.44 -18.33 3.56
C ALA A 116 12.78 -17.81 4.06
N SER A 117 13.65 -18.73 4.47
CA SER A 117 14.97 -18.37 4.96
C SER A 117 15.71 -17.54 3.92
N GLY A 118 16.15 -16.36 4.32
CA GLY A 118 16.84 -15.45 3.42
C GLY A 118 15.95 -14.67 2.48
N ALA A 119 14.64 -14.93 2.48
CA ALA A 119 13.73 -14.19 1.61
C ALA A 119 13.39 -12.84 2.20
N THR A 120 13.22 -11.86 1.32
CA THR A 120 12.78 -10.53 1.68
C THR A 120 11.57 -10.18 0.82
N ALA A 121 10.50 -9.79 1.47
CA ALA A 121 9.30 -9.34 0.77
C ALA A 121 9.24 -7.83 0.82
N ARG A 122 9.23 -7.19 -0.34
CA ARG A 122 9.04 -5.75 -0.41
C ARG A 122 7.55 -5.46 -0.41
N VAL A 123 7.09 -4.88 0.69
CA VAL A 123 5.68 -4.60 0.87
C VAL A 123 5.45 -3.11 0.64
N ARG A 124 4.57 -2.83 -0.30
CA ARG A 124 4.12 -1.46 -0.58
C ARG A 124 2.82 -1.20 0.15
N VAL A 125 2.70 -0.01 0.70
CA VAL A 125 1.44 0.43 1.30
C VAL A 125 0.79 1.41 0.36
N LEU A 126 -0.47 1.15 0.04
CA LEU A 126 -1.27 2.00 -0.84
C LEU A 126 -2.47 2.50 -0.07
N VAL A 127 -2.82 3.76 -0.28
CA VAL A 127 -3.98 4.38 0.37
C VAL A 127 -4.81 5.12 -0.65
N ARG A 128 -6.07 5.36 -0.31
CA ARG A 128 -6.94 6.22 -1.10
C ARG A 128 -8.04 6.82 -0.24
#